data_23f580cb47f327b9fda1092c800a4d43
#
_entry.id   23f580cb47f327b9fda1092c800a4d43
#
_cell.length_a   1.000
_cell.length_b   1.000
_cell.length_c   1.000
_cell.angle_alpha   90.00
_cell.angle_beta   90.00
_cell.angle_gamma   90.00
#
_symmetry.space_group_name_H-M   'P 1'
#
loop_
_entity.id
_entity.type
_entity.pdbx_description
1 polymer ?
#
loop_
_entity_poly.entity_id
_entity_poly.type
_entity_poly.pdbx_seq_one_letter_code
_entity_poly.pdbx_strand_id
1 'polypeptide(L)'
;VSLEQIAQEANISIASVSRFVQKIGYSSFQDFKDGLDYFIRNLNMVRTVSNMQQFMRTSLDNLADSLYVEAISNLRQTKLNLDMEKLVAITKLLLNSRSVTFIGDTHEMIDFYTVQLDLVANEVPAYLFDLQEFQDIHSDFFKDGDTLVLLNVSNDFYSEIQKRVVEKASQKNLKLVVFAQDDLAEQKIFDYIYQ
;
A
#
# COMPACT_ATOMS: atom_id res chain seq x y z
N VAL A 1 -11.13 6.44 -14.78
CA VAL A 1 -11.75 7.59 -15.49
C VAL A 1 -11.16 7.65 -16.90
N SER A 2 -12.02 7.79 -17.96
CA SER A 2 -11.57 7.92 -19.34
C SER A 2 -11.51 9.39 -19.78
N LEU A 3 -10.80 9.64 -20.87
CA LEU A 3 -10.68 10.97 -21.47
C LEU A 3 -12.05 11.51 -21.93
N GLU A 4 -12.91 10.61 -22.44
CA GLU A 4 -14.28 10.91 -22.84
C GLU A 4 -15.15 11.30 -21.64
N GLN A 5 -15.02 10.59 -20.52
CA GLN A 5 -15.76 10.89 -19.30
C GLN A 5 -15.41 12.29 -18.77
N ILE A 6 -14.13 12.64 -18.73
CA ILE A 6 -13.70 13.99 -18.30
C ILE A 6 -14.24 15.05 -19.25
N ALA A 7 -14.18 14.81 -20.56
CA ALA A 7 -14.69 15.76 -21.56
C ALA A 7 -16.20 15.99 -21.40
N GLN A 8 -16.95 14.92 -21.12
CA GLN A 8 -18.39 14.97 -20.90
C GLN A 8 -18.75 15.71 -19.60
N GLU A 9 -18.11 15.37 -18.48
CA GLU A 9 -18.36 16.02 -17.20
C GLU A 9 -17.98 17.50 -17.19
N ALA A 10 -16.87 17.85 -17.84
CA ALA A 10 -16.41 19.23 -17.99
C ALA A 10 -17.15 20.02 -19.08
N ASN A 11 -18.01 19.36 -19.87
CA ASN A 11 -18.72 19.93 -21.01
C ASN A 11 -17.79 20.61 -22.04
N ILE A 12 -16.68 19.95 -22.36
CA ILE A 12 -15.66 20.40 -23.31
C ILE A 12 -15.34 19.29 -24.32
N SER A 13 -14.61 19.65 -25.40
CA SER A 13 -14.21 18.64 -26.39
C SER A 13 -13.06 17.75 -25.87
N ILE A 14 -13.02 16.50 -26.33
CA ILE A 14 -11.90 15.57 -26.12
C ILE A 14 -10.55 16.19 -26.49
N ALA A 15 -10.53 16.95 -27.61
CA ALA A 15 -9.34 17.66 -28.07
C ALA A 15 -8.89 18.77 -27.10
N SER A 16 -9.81 19.36 -26.35
CA SER A 16 -9.50 20.35 -25.32
C SER A 16 -8.86 19.70 -24.08
N VAL A 17 -9.36 18.53 -23.65
CA VAL A 17 -8.75 17.76 -22.57
C VAL A 17 -7.34 17.32 -22.96
N SER A 18 -7.15 16.79 -24.16
CA SER A 18 -5.84 16.36 -24.65
C SER A 18 -4.83 17.52 -24.70
N ARG A 19 -5.24 18.69 -25.21
CA ARG A 19 -4.39 19.89 -25.21
C ARG A 19 -4.06 20.41 -23.80
N PHE A 20 -5.00 20.33 -22.88
CA PHE A 20 -4.77 20.67 -21.49
C PHE A 20 -3.69 19.77 -20.89
N VAL A 21 -3.80 18.45 -21.04
CA VAL A 21 -2.85 17.46 -20.57
C VAL A 21 -1.43 17.74 -21.10
N GLN A 22 -1.31 18.03 -22.41
CA GLN A 22 -0.03 18.41 -23.01
C GLN A 22 0.50 19.75 -22.46
N LYS A 23 -0.37 20.72 -22.24
CA LYS A 23 0.01 22.04 -21.72
C LYS A 23 0.55 21.98 -20.28
N ILE A 24 0.08 21.03 -19.47
CA ILE A 24 0.59 20.82 -18.11
C ILE A 24 1.82 19.90 -18.07
N GLY A 25 2.33 19.47 -19.24
CA GLY A 25 3.64 18.83 -19.36
C GLY A 25 3.63 17.31 -19.55
N TYR A 26 2.47 16.68 -19.68
CA TYR A 26 2.38 15.23 -19.94
C TYR A 26 2.35 14.93 -21.44
N SER A 27 2.98 13.82 -21.83
CA SER A 27 3.06 13.40 -23.23
C SER A 27 1.74 12.84 -23.78
N SER A 28 0.92 12.26 -22.92
CA SER A 28 -0.36 11.64 -23.25
C SER A 28 -1.33 11.68 -22.07
N PHE A 29 -2.61 11.37 -22.32
CA PHE A 29 -3.61 11.23 -21.26
C PHE A 29 -3.30 10.04 -20.33
N GLN A 30 -2.70 8.96 -20.87
CA GLN A 30 -2.27 7.84 -20.06
C GLN A 30 -1.12 8.24 -19.12
N ASP A 31 -0.12 8.94 -19.63
CA ASP A 31 0.99 9.49 -18.86
C ASP A 31 0.51 10.45 -17.74
N PHE A 32 -0.47 11.31 -18.07
CA PHE A 32 -1.16 12.14 -17.06
C PHE A 32 -1.86 11.31 -15.99
N LYS A 33 -2.56 10.26 -16.39
CA LYS A 33 -3.28 9.38 -15.49
C LYS A 33 -2.32 8.64 -14.55
N ASP A 34 -1.23 8.11 -15.09
CA ASP A 34 -0.19 7.43 -14.32
C ASP A 34 0.50 8.40 -13.35
N GLY A 35 0.79 9.63 -13.79
CA GLY A 35 1.31 10.69 -12.93
C GLY A 35 0.32 11.13 -11.85
N LEU A 36 -0.97 11.17 -12.16
CA LEU A 36 -2.03 11.49 -11.21
C LEU A 36 -2.21 10.35 -10.18
N ASP A 37 -2.18 9.10 -10.63
CA ASP A 37 -2.24 7.93 -9.75
C ASP A 37 -1.02 7.89 -8.81
N TYR A 38 0.18 8.16 -9.32
CA TYR A 38 1.39 8.32 -8.51
C TYR A 38 1.24 9.45 -7.49
N PHE A 39 0.72 10.60 -7.91
CA PHE A 39 0.48 11.75 -7.04
C PHE A 39 -0.58 11.45 -5.97
N ILE A 40 -1.67 10.77 -6.32
CA ILE A 40 -2.73 10.37 -5.38
C ILE A 40 -2.20 9.34 -4.37
N ARG A 41 -1.41 8.37 -4.82
CA ARG A 41 -0.73 7.41 -3.93
C ARG A 41 0.19 8.12 -2.94
N ASN A 42 0.95 9.12 -3.41
CA ASN A 42 1.77 9.96 -2.54
C ASN A 42 0.95 10.96 -1.70
N LEU A 43 -0.25 11.37 -2.15
CA LEU A 43 -1.16 12.19 -1.35
C LEU A 43 -1.78 11.42 -0.18
N ASN A 44 -1.90 10.12 -0.26
CA ASN A 44 -2.30 9.31 0.90
C ASN A 44 -1.21 9.31 1.98
N MET A 45 0.07 9.44 1.62
CA MET A 45 1.14 9.88 2.54
C MET A 45 0.90 11.30 3.09
N VAL A 46 0.24 12.14 2.33
CA VAL A 46 -0.04 13.55 2.59
C VAL A 46 -1.46 13.76 3.16
N ARG A 47 -2.21 12.71 3.52
CA ARG A 47 -3.44 12.91 4.32
C ARG A 47 -3.14 13.61 5.66
N THR A 48 -1.92 13.48 6.17
CA THR A 48 -1.38 14.38 7.20
C THR A 48 -1.24 15.82 6.68
N VAL A 49 -1.13 16.04 5.37
CA VAL A 49 -0.94 17.36 4.72
C VAL A 49 -2.23 17.91 4.09
N SER A 50 -3.32 17.13 3.95
CA SER A 50 -4.62 17.66 3.49
C SER A 50 -5.22 18.67 4.48
N ASN A 51 -4.78 18.63 5.72
CA ASN A 51 -5.00 19.70 6.67
C ASN A 51 -4.08 20.94 6.42
N MET A 52 -3.10 20.88 5.51
CA MET A 52 -2.16 22.00 5.28
C MET A 52 -2.86 23.29 4.84
N GLN A 53 -3.97 23.25 4.11
CA GLN A 53 -4.74 24.46 3.81
C GLN A 53 -5.42 25.04 5.06
N GLN A 54 -5.79 24.20 6.00
CA GLN A 54 -6.26 24.60 7.32
C GLN A 54 -5.09 25.07 8.19
N PHE A 55 -3.93 24.44 8.05
CA PHE A 55 -2.67 24.80 8.71
C PHE A 55 -2.13 26.17 8.30
N MET A 56 -2.17 26.55 7.03
CA MET A 56 -1.70 27.85 6.53
C MET A 56 -2.51 29.05 7.07
N ARG A 57 -3.68 28.82 7.67
CA ARG A 57 -4.53 29.86 8.26
C ARG A 57 -4.42 29.95 9.79
N THR A 58 -3.67 29.05 10.41
CA THR A 58 -3.57 28.92 11.86
C THR A 58 -2.20 29.43 12.32
N SER A 59 -2.10 30.04 13.49
CA SER A 59 -0.79 30.41 14.07
C SER A 59 0.03 29.13 14.33
N LEU A 60 1.37 29.22 14.28
CA LEU A 60 2.26 28.08 14.48
C LEU A 60 2.02 27.35 15.82
N ASP A 61 1.66 28.08 16.87
CA ASP A 61 1.36 27.50 18.19
C ASP A 61 0.10 26.63 18.14
N ASN A 62 -0.97 27.11 17.50
CA ASN A 62 -2.20 26.34 17.32
C ASN A 62 -2.00 25.14 16.38
N LEU A 63 -1.03 25.22 15.47
CA LEU A 63 -0.66 24.13 14.58
C LEU A 63 -0.03 22.97 15.35
N ALA A 64 0.94 23.25 16.21
CA ALA A 64 1.60 22.24 17.04
C ALA A 64 0.58 21.50 17.94
N ASP A 65 -0.32 22.25 18.59
CA ASP A 65 -1.38 21.68 19.42
C ASP A 65 -2.34 20.81 18.62
N SER A 66 -2.74 21.25 17.41
CA SER A 66 -3.61 20.47 16.53
C SER A 66 -2.97 19.16 16.10
N LEU A 67 -1.69 19.18 15.70
CA LEU A 67 -0.93 17.98 15.33
C LEU A 67 -0.79 17.01 16.52
N TYR A 68 -0.56 17.54 17.71
CA TYR A 68 -0.46 16.74 18.92
C TYR A 68 -1.79 16.05 19.25
N VAL A 69 -2.89 16.77 19.19
CA VAL A 69 -4.24 16.23 19.44
C VAL A 69 -4.60 15.15 18.40
N GLU A 70 -4.29 15.39 17.12
CA GLU A 70 -4.51 14.44 16.05
C GLU A 70 -3.67 13.17 16.23
N ALA A 71 -2.40 13.30 16.56
CA ALA A 71 -1.52 12.17 16.82
C ALA A 71 -2.03 11.30 17.99
N ILE A 72 -2.45 11.93 19.10
CA ILE A 72 -3.07 11.21 20.23
C ILE A 72 -4.36 10.51 19.81
N SER A 73 -5.20 11.18 19.01
CA SER A 73 -6.45 10.59 18.51
C SER A 73 -6.17 9.35 17.67
N ASN A 74 -5.21 9.44 16.73
CA ASN A 74 -4.81 8.34 15.86
C ASN A 74 -4.26 7.16 16.68
N LEU A 75 -3.40 7.42 17.66
CA LEU A 75 -2.88 6.37 18.55
C LEU A 75 -3.99 5.69 19.37
N ARG A 76 -5.00 6.44 19.82
CA ARG A 76 -6.14 5.87 20.52
C ARG A 76 -6.98 5.00 19.60
N GLN A 77 -7.25 5.43 18.37
CA GLN A 77 -7.99 4.65 17.38
C GLN A 77 -7.23 3.36 17.03
N THR A 78 -5.93 3.45 16.78
CA THR A 78 -5.08 2.28 16.55
C THR A 78 -5.20 1.28 17.70
N LYS A 79 -5.10 1.76 18.96
CA LYS A 79 -5.22 0.89 20.13
C LYS A 79 -6.59 0.20 20.22
N LEU A 80 -7.68 0.89 19.87
CA LEU A 80 -9.05 0.35 19.92
C LEU A 80 -9.30 -0.70 18.84
N ASN A 81 -8.67 -0.53 17.69
CA ASN A 81 -8.85 -1.41 16.52
C ASN A 81 -7.81 -2.55 16.46
N LEU A 82 -6.85 -2.56 17.39
CA LEU A 82 -5.76 -3.52 17.40
C LEU A 82 -6.27 -4.93 17.76
N ASP A 83 -6.22 -5.85 16.80
CA ASP A 83 -6.51 -7.26 17.01
C ASP A 83 -5.23 -8.01 17.45
N MET A 84 -5.02 -8.05 18.76
CA MET A 84 -3.83 -8.68 19.34
C MET A 84 -3.77 -10.19 19.12
N GLU A 85 -4.91 -10.89 19.07
CA GLU A 85 -4.93 -12.34 18.82
C GLU A 85 -4.46 -12.63 17.40
N LYS A 86 -4.96 -11.87 16.43
CA LYS A 86 -4.55 -11.97 15.01
C LYS A 86 -3.07 -11.63 14.83
N LEU A 87 -2.57 -10.54 15.46
CA LEU A 87 -1.17 -10.16 15.39
C LEU A 87 -0.26 -11.26 15.97
N VAL A 88 -0.61 -11.85 17.10
CA VAL A 88 0.14 -12.97 17.69
C VAL A 88 0.12 -14.18 16.76
N ALA A 89 -1.01 -14.48 16.12
CA ALA A 89 -1.10 -15.58 15.16
C ALA A 89 -0.21 -15.35 13.94
N ILE A 90 -0.23 -14.14 13.38
CA ILE A 90 0.64 -13.75 12.25
C ILE A 90 2.11 -13.84 12.67
N THR A 91 2.49 -13.29 13.83
CA THR A 91 3.86 -13.34 14.33
C THR A 91 4.36 -14.79 14.47
N LYS A 92 3.54 -15.68 15.01
CA LYS A 92 3.87 -17.11 15.12
C LYS A 92 4.04 -17.74 13.74
N LEU A 93 3.18 -17.40 12.79
CA LEU A 93 3.30 -17.88 11.41
C LEU A 93 4.63 -17.45 10.81
N LEU A 94 4.98 -16.17 10.89
CA LEU A 94 6.22 -15.63 10.33
C LEU A 94 7.46 -16.27 10.95
N LEU A 95 7.50 -16.43 12.27
CA LEU A 95 8.62 -17.07 12.99
C LEU A 95 8.79 -18.56 12.68
N ASN A 96 7.74 -19.24 12.24
CA ASN A 96 7.79 -20.66 11.87
C ASN A 96 7.94 -20.87 10.36
N SER A 97 8.07 -19.81 9.56
CA SER A 97 8.22 -19.89 8.11
C SER A 97 9.65 -20.27 7.72
N ARG A 98 9.80 -21.01 6.62
CA ARG A 98 11.12 -21.30 6.03
C ARG A 98 11.80 -20.01 5.56
N SER A 99 11.04 -19.11 4.96
CA SER A 99 11.41 -17.73 4.66
C SER A 99 10.18 -16.85 4.58
N VAL A 100 10.35 -15.55 4.74
CA VAL A 100 9.29 -14.56 4.62
C VAL A 100 9.64 -13.56 3.53
N THR A 101 8.70 -13.32 2.63
CA THR A 101 8.86 -12.30 1.57
C THR A 101 7.76 -11.25 1.74
N PHE A 102 8.18 -10.01 1.95
CA PHE A 102 7.30 -8.85 1.97
C PHE A 102 7.30 -8.20 0.59
N ILE A 103 6.12 -7.87 0.10
CA ILE A 103 5.94 -7.18 -1.19
C ILE A 103 4.95 -6.03 -0.99
N GLY A 104 5.34 -4.84 -1.39
CA GLY A 104 4.54 -3.64 -1.32
C GLY A 104 5.16 -2.49 -2.07
N ASP A 105 4.57 -1.32 -1.96
CA ASP A 105 5.20 -0.10 -2.47
C ASP A 105 6.38 0.30 -1.55
N THR A 106 7.38 0.99 -2.11
CA THR A 106 8.61 1.40 -1.38
C THR A 106 8.33 2.01 -0.02
N HIS A 107 7.27 2.83 0.10
CA HIS A 107 6.92 3.50 1.36
C HIS A 107 6.42 2.54 2.43
N GLU A 108 5.62 1.56 2.04
CA GLU A 108 5.10 0.53 2.94
C GLU A 108 6.23 -0.36 3.46
N MET A 109 7.21 -0.64 2.60
CA MET A 109 8.35 -1.48 2.96
C MET A 109 9.27 -0.84 4.00
N ILE A 110 9.40 0.50 4.02
CA ILE A 110 10.22 1.20 5.02
C ILE A 110 9.75 0.86 6.44
N ASP A 111 8.43 0.83 6.67
CA ASP A 111 7.85 0.52 7.97
C ASP A 111 8.09 -0.94 8.40
N PHE A 112 8.22 -1.85 7.42
CA PHE A 112 8.48 -3.27 7.67
C PHE A 112 9.96 -3.66 7.72
N TYR A 113 10.86 -2.73 7.46
CA TYR A 113 12.31 -2.99 7.54
C TYR A 113 12.75 -3.49 8.93
N THR A 114 12.20 -2.93 10.00
CA THR A 114 12.47 -3.38 11.38
C THR A 114 11.99 -4.82 11.61
N VAL A 115 10.80 -5.15 11.08
CA VAL A 115 10.25 -6.51 11.16
C VAL A 115 11.14 -7.51 10.41
N GLN A 116 11.69 -7.12 9.25
CA GLN A 116 12.66 -7.93 8.52
C GLN A 116 13.90 -8.22 9.37
N LEU A 117 14.47 -7.19 10.00
CA LEU A 117 15.65 -7.36 10.87
C LEU A 117 15.37 -8.29 12.06
N ASP A 118 14.19 -8.14 12.67
CA ASP A 118 13.77 -8.99 13.78
C ASP A 118 13.62 -10.46 13.36
N LEU A 119 13.05 -10.71 12.17
CA LEU A 119 12.94 -12.07 11.62
C LEU A 119 14.33 -12.68 11.37
N VAL A 120 15.24 -11.93 10.74
CA VAL A 120 16.60 -12.38 10.48
C VAL A 120 17.35 -12.65 11.78
N ALA A 121 17.17 -11.81 12.81
CA ALA A 121 17.76 -12.03 14.13
C ALA A 121 17.21 -13.30 14.83
N ASN A 122 16.03 -13.76 14.44
CA ASN A 122 15.41 -15.02 14.89
C ASN A 122 15.65 -16.17 13.89
N GLU A 123 16.68 -16.07 13.05
CA GLU A 123 17.10 -17.10 12.09
C GLU A 123 16.08 -17.38 10.97
N VAL A 124 15.11 -16.50 10.75
CA VAL A 124 14.15 -16.60 9.66
C VAL A 124 14.62 -15.70 8.49
N PRO A 125 15.02 -16.26 7.35
CA PRO A 125 15.36 -15.45 6.17
C PRO A 125 14.16 -14.58 5.76
N ALA A 126 14.37 -13.27 5.64
CA ALA A 126 13.32 -12.32 5.29
C ALA A 126 13.78 -11.34 4.20
N TYR A 127 12.91 -11.10 3.24
CA TYR A 127 13.17 -10.30 2.05
C TYR A 127 12.11 -9.22 1.89
N LEU A 128 12.52 -8.04 1.44
CA LEU A 128 11.64 -6.93 1.08
C LEU A 128 11.83 -6.64 -0.41
N PHE A 129 10.74 -6.64 -1.16
CA PHE A 129 10.77 -6.33 -2.59
C PHE A 129 9.72 -5.27 -2.93
N ASP A 130 10.14 -4.25 -3.65
CA ASP A 130 9.21 -3.35 -4.32
C ASP A 130 8.35 -4.11 -5.31
N LEU A 131 7.07 -3.77 -5.36
CA LEU A 131 6.10 -4.44 -6.20
C LEU A 131 6.50 -4.44 -7.68
N GLN A 132 7.14 -3.37 -8.16
CA GLN A 132 7.60 -3.27 -9.55
C GLN A 132 8.84 -4.15 -9.79
N GLU A 133 9.78 -4.17 -8.86
CA GLU A 133 10.97 -5.01 -8.94
C GLU A 133 10.60 -6.50 -8.90
N PHE A 134 9.57 -6.84 -8.14
CA PHE A 134 9.13 -8.23 -7.99
C PHE A 134 8.50 -8.82 -9.26
N GLN A 135 8.05 -8.02 -10.22
CA GLN A 135 7.54 -8.53 -11.50
C GLN A 135 8.59 -9.36 -12.26
N ASP A 136 9.87 -9.00 -12.12
CA ASP A 136 10.98 -9.64 -12.81
C ASP A 136 11.54 -10.84 -12.03
N ILE A 137 11.13 -11.03 -10.77
CA ILE A 137 11.55 -12.17 -9.96
C ILE A 137 10.76 -13.41 -10.37
N HIS A 138 11.50 -14.43 -10.81
CA HIS A 138 10.90 -15.68 -11.24
C HIS A 138 10.13 -16.38 -10.12
N SER A 139 8.98 -16.94 -10.47
CA SER A 139 8.14 -17.74 -9.56
C SER A 139 8.88 -18.91 -8.90
N ASP A 140 10.05 -19.27 -9.39
CA ASP A 140 10.91 -20.33 -8.84
C ASP A 140 11.59 -19.97 -7.53
N PHE A 141 11.54 -18.69 -7.16
CA PHE A 141 12.02 -18.21 -5.87
C PHE A 141 11.23 -18.82 -4.70
N PHE A 142 9.93 -18.96 -4.85
CA PHE A 142 9.03 -19.48 -3.81
C PHE A 142 9.11 -21.01 -3.66
N LYS A 143 9.13 -21.48 -2.42
CA LYS A 143 9.11 -22.90 -2.07
C LYS A 143 8.09 -23.17 -0.99
N ASP A 144 7.70 -24.44 -0.86
CA ASP A 144 6.83 -24.87 0.23
C ASP A 144 7.40 -24.48 1.60
N GLY A 145 6.55 -24.02 2.49
CA GLY A 145 6.92 -23.49 3.80
C GLY A 145 7.33 -22.02 3.82
N ASP A 146 7.35 -21.33 2.68
CA ASP A 146 7.51 -19.88 2.63
C ASP A 146 6.20 -19.16 2.98
N THR A 147 6.34 -17.94 3.48
CA THR A 147 5.22 -17.02 3.68
C THR A 147 5.41 -15.78 2.82
N LEU A 148 4.36 -15.42 2.10
CA LEU A 148 4.26 -14.16 1.39
C LEU A 148 3.42 -13.19 2.21
N VAL A 149 3.97 -12.02 2.48
CA VAL A 149 3.28 -10.90 3.11
C VAL A 149 3.07 -9.80 2.09
N LEU A 150 1.83 -9.53 1.77
CA LEU A 150 1.45 -8.44 0.88
C LEU A 150 1.14 -7.20 1.71
N LEU A 151 1.82 -6.10 1.39
CA LEU A 151 1.57 -4.79 1.96
C LEU A 151 0.69 -4.00 1.00
N ASN A 152 -0.49 -3.62 1.43
CA ASN A 152 -1.48 -2.88 0.62
C ASN A 152 -2.17 -1.81 1.49
N VAL A 153 -1.37 -1.13 2.31
CA VAL A 153 -1.89 -0.18 3.33
C VAL A 153 -2.27 1.15 2.70
N SER A 154 -1.57 1.56 1.63
CA SER A 154 -1.75 2.84 0.96
C SER A 154 -2.61 2.79 -0.32
N ASN A 155 -2.96 1.61 -0.80
CA ASN A 155 -3.68 1.41 -2.06
C ASN A 155 -5.13 0.99 -1.83
N ASP A 156 -6.07 1.76 -2.37
CA ASP A 156 -7.51 1.46 -2.36
C ASP A 156 -7.89 0.27 -3.28
N PHE A 157 -6.95 -0.20 -4.11
CA PHE A 157 -7.20 -1.26 -5.08
C PHE A 157 -6.06 -2.27 -5.12
N TYR A 158 -6.43 -3.53 -4.98
CA TYR A 158 -5.58 -4.67 -5.22
C TYR A 158 -5.12 -4.70 -6.69
N SER A 159 -3.88 -4.32 -6.96
CA SER A 159 -3.36 -4.17 -8.31
C SER A 159 -3.29 -5.49 -9.08
N GLU A 160 -3.31 -5.43 -10.42
CA GLU A 160 -3.16 -6.62 -11.27
C GLU A 160 -1.82 -7.36 -11.02
N ILE A 161 -0.79 -6.62 -10.60
CA ILE A 161 0.51 -7.21 -10.26
C ILE A 161 0.39 -8.01 -8.96
N GLN A 162 -0.23 -7.41 -7.94
CA GLN A 162 -0.47 -8.09 -6.66
C GLN A 162 -1.30 -9.36 -6.85
N LYS A 163 -2.35 -9.30 -7.66
CA LYS A 163 -3.16 -10.48 -8.00
C LYS A 163 -2.32 -11.60 -8.61
N ARG A 164 -1.48 -11.29 -9.61
CA ARG A 164 -0.61 -12.30 -10.26
C ARG A 164 0.40 -12.91 -9.28
N VAL A 165 0.97 -12.09 -8.40
CA VAL A 165 1.92 -12.56 -7.38
C VAL A 165 1.23 -13.52 -6.42
N VAL A 166 0.06 -13.14 -5.92
CA VAL A 166 -0.75 -13.96 -5.00
C VAL A 166 -1.22 -15.26 -5.65
N GLU A 167 -1.67 -15.22 -6.90
CA GLU A 167 -2.04 -16.42 -7.65
C GLU A 167 -0.86 -17.39 -7.79
N LYS A 168 0.33 -16.90 -8.15
CA LYS A 168 1.54 -17.73 -8.23
C LYS A 168 1.94 -18.32 -6.88
N ALA A 169 1.86 -17.52 -5.82
CA ALA A 169 2.16 -17.97 -4.46
C ALA A 169 1.18 -19.07 -4.00
N SER A 170 -0.11 -18.87 -4.26
CA SER A 170 -1.16 -19.85 -3.96
C SER A 170 -0.94 -21.19 -4.68
N GLN A 171 -0.53 -21.17 -5.96
CA GLN A 171 -0.21 -22.39 -6.71
C GLN A 171 0.96 -23.18 -6.11
N LYS A 172 1.83 -22.54 -5.36
CA LYS A 172 2.98 -23.15 -4.67
C LYS A 172 2.71 -23.46 -3.19
N ASN A 173 1.46 -23.37 -2.75
CA ASN A 173 1.04 -23.66 -1.39
C ASN A 173 1.76 -22.82 -0.31
N LEU A 174 2.06 -21.54 -0.64
CA LEU A 174 2.60 -20.60 0.34
C LEU A 174 1.50 -20.19 1.33
N LYS A 175 1.95 -19.78 2.52
CA LYS A 175 1.09 -19.04 3.43
C LYS A 175 1.00 -17.59 2.99
N LEU A 176 -0.22 -17.05 2.96
CA LEU A 176 -0.50 -15.71 2.44
C LEU A 176 -1.04 -14.82 3.56
N VAL A 177 -0.34 -13.73 3.82
CA VAL A 177 -0.75 -12.69 4.77
C VAL A 177 -0.90 -11.38 4.01
N VAL A 178 -1.94 -10.62 4.31
CA VAL A 178 -2.08 -9.27 3.77
C VAL A 178 -2.33 -8.27 4.89
N PHE A 179 -1.61 -7.14 4.83
CA PHE A 179 -1.93 -5.91 5.56
C PHE A 179 -2.61 -4.96 4.60
N ALA A 180 -3.86 -4.60 4.85
CA ALA A 180 -4.66 -3.79 3.95
C ALA A 180 -5.48 -2.74 4.69
N GLN A 181 -5.74 -1.60 4.03
CA GLN A 181 -6.63 -0.58 4.54
C GLN A 181 -8.10 -0.90 4.23
N ASP A 182 -8.36 -1.54 3.09
CA ASP A 182 -9.71 -1.86 2.62
C ASP A 182 -10.16 -3.26 3.04
N ASP A 183 -11.49 -3.47 3.06
CA ASP A 183 -12.08 -4.75 3.36
C ASP A 183 -11.82 -5.77 2.22
N LEU A 184 -10.86 -6.65 2.45
CA LEU A 184 -10.55 -7.79 1.58
C LEU A 184 -11.22 -9.09 2.07
N ALA A 185 -12.18 -9.00 2.99
CA ALA A 185 -12.80 -10.16 3.64
C ALA A 185 -13.40 -11.19 2.67
N GLU A 186 -13.77 -10.78 1.46
CA GLU A 186 -14.28 -11.70 0.42
C GLU A 186 -13.16 -12.53 -0.24
N GLN A 187 -11.90 -12.19 -0.06
CA GLN A 187 -10.78 -12.89 -0.69
C GLN A 187 -10.29 -14.06 0.17
N LYS A 188 -10.94 -15.20 0.04
CA LYS A 188 -10.61 -16.47 0.73
C LYS A 188 -9.21 -17.04 0.43
N ILE A 189 -8.40 -16.33 -0.36
CA ILE A 189 -7.07 -16.77 -0.76
C ILE A 189 -6.02 -16.52 0.33
N PHE A 190 -6.27 -15.59 1.24
CA PHE A 190 -5.35 -15.24 2.32
C PHE A 190 -5.59 -16.08 3.57
N ASP A 191 -4.51 -16.58 4.18
CA ASP A 191 -4.55 -17.24 5.50
C ASP A 191 -4.85 -16.22 6.60
N TYR A 192 -4.33 -14.99 6.46
CA TYR A 192 -4.60 -13.88 7.38
C TYR A 192 -4.77 -12.56 6.63
N ILE A 193 -5.81 -11.81 7.01
CA ILE A 193 -6.04 -10.42 6.58
C ILE A 193 -5.99 -9.55 7.85
N TYR A 194 -5.09 -8.57 7.87
CA TYR A 194 -5.00 -7.54 8.91
C TYR A 194 -5.39 -6.18 8.35
N GLN A 195 -6.39 -5.54 8.99
CA GLN A 195 -6.95 -4.25 8.59
C GLN A 195 -6.75 -3.21 9.69
#